data_02503446d3eca6e17e4d53b8151213cb
#
_entry.id   02503446d3eca6e17e4d53b8151213cb
#
_cell.length_a   1.000
_cell.length_b   1.000
_cell.length_c   1.000
_cell.angle_alpha   90.00
_cell.angle_beta   90.00
_cell.angle_gamma   90.00
#
_symmetry.space_group_name_H-M   'P 1'
#
loop_
_entity.id
_entity.type
_entity.pdbx_description
1 polymer ?
#
loop_
_entity_poly.entity_id
_entity_poly.type
_entity_poly.pdbx_seq_one_letter_code
_entity_poly.pdbx_strand_id
1 'polypeptide(L)'
;MDTQQERLLQLDRDLKSGKNICSSGGVLSCFPSSLKEPFLMQGLGLIVCRQGSFQFSLDNKCASAKAGETLFIHEESWVQVLQETEDVEILILAYQIEPIRDIIGNSVVSMYMYSKLTPELSCVWNTGEEDEIMKYMSLIDSVLEMEESVFSLYEQKLLLLALTYRICSVYNRKLISAGQETGGRKNEIFVRLIQLIEQYYMQERSVEFYADKLCLSPKYLSALSKSICGYTVQELVFKAIIRKCISLLKNTQKNIQEISNEFGFTNASYFGTFFKKQMGMSPQQYRRNL
;
A
#
# COMPACT_ATOMS: atom_id res chain seq x y z
N MET A 1 32.13 16.12 -5.45
CA MET A 1 30.93 15.64 -6.18
C MET A 1 29.78 16.54 -5.74
N ASP A 2 28.83 16.85 -6.61
CA ASP A 2 27.67 17.65 -6.25
C ASP A 2 26.83 16.86 -5.23
N THR A 3 26.45 17.47 -4.13
CA THR A 3 25.65 16.85 -3.04
C THR A 3 24.39 16.16 -3.57
N GLN A 4 23.85 16.65 -4.66
CA GLN A 4 22.69 16.08 -5.35
C GLN A 4 23.01 14.76 -6.05
N GLN A 5 24.19 14.63 -6.68
CA GLN A 5 24.61 13.41 -7.34
C GLN A 5 24.89 12.28 -6.34
N GLU A 6 25.42 12.60 -5.17
CA GLU A 6 25.61 11.65 -4.08
C GLU A 6 24.27 11.13 -3.54
N ARG A 7 23.31 12.02 -3.31
CA ARG A 7 21.93 11.65 -2.90
C ARG A 7 21.26 10.72 -3.92
N LEU A 8 21.36 11.03 -5.20
CA LEU A 8 20.80 10.25 -6.28
C LEU A 8 21.38 8.83 -6.31
N LEU A 9 22.71 8.70 -6.20
CA LEU A 9 23.39 7.41 -6.16
C LEU A 9 23.06 6.62 -4.89
N GLN A 10 22.90 7.28 -3.75
CA GLN A 10 22.51 6.63 -2.50
C GLN A 10 21.07 6.11 -2.59
N LEU A 11 20.14 6.93 -3.06
CA LEU A 11 18.75 6.52 -3.27
C LEU A 11 18.65 5.32 -4.23
N ASP A 12 19.40 5.34 -5.33
CA ASP A 12 19.43 4.23 -6.31
C ASP A 12 19.91 2.92 -5.68
N ARG A 13 20.93 2.98 -4.81
CA ARG A 13 21.42 1.83 -4.05
C ARG A 13 20.39 1.33 -3.03
N ASP A 14 19.79 2.24 -2.28
CA ASP A 14 18.81 1.92 -1.23
C ASP A 14 17.56 1.26 -1.83
N LEU A 15 17.05 1.77 -2.95
CA LEU A 15 15.93 1.17 -3.69
C LEU A 15 16.27 -0.25 -4.17
N LYS A 16 17.43 -0.45 -4.80
CA LYS A 16 17.88 -1.76 -5.31
C LYS A 16 18.12 -2.78 -4.20
N SER A 17 18.58 -2.33 -3.03
CA SER A 17 18.84 -3.22 -1.88
C SER A 17 17.56 -3.58 -1.11
N GLY A 18 16.44 -2.92 -1.37
CA GLY A 18 15.19 -3.13 -0.62
C GLY A 18 15.25 -2.65 0.82
N LYS A 19 15.96 -1.55 1.08
CA LYS A 19 16.04 -0.94 2.39
C LYS A 19 14.64 -0.54 2.89
N ASN A 20 14.41 -0.64 4.20
CA ASN A 20 13.10 -0.37 4.81
C ASN A 20 12.58 1.06 4.56
N ILE A 21 13.47 2.04 4.48
CA ILE A 21 13.16 3.44 4.15
C ILE A 21 14.20 3.92 3.16
N CYS A 22 13.75 4.40 2.01
CA CYS A 22 14.55 4.99 0.95
C CYS A 22 14.05 6.40 0.72
N SER A 23 14.88 7.41 0.96
CA SER A 23 14.53 8.81 0.76
C SER A 23 15.50 9.52 -0.16
N SER A 24 15.00 10.50 -0.90
CA SER A 24 15.84 11.38 -1.71
C SER A 24 16.72 12.32 -0.88
N GLY A 25 16.44 12.47 0.43
CA GLY A 25 17.16 13.38 1.33
C GLY A 25 17.06 14.85 0.88
N GLY A 26 16.01 15.20 0.15
CA GLY A 26 15.76 16.52 -0.43
C GLY A 26 15.36 16.47 -1.90
N VAL A 27 15.34 17.63 -2.54
CA VAL A 27 14.92 17.79 -3.94
C VAL A 27 15.96 17.23 -4.90
N LEU A 28 15.50 16.48 -5.88
CA LEU A 28 16.29 15.97 -7.01
C LEU A 28 15.82 16.63 -8.31
N SER A 29 16.76 16.88 -9.24
CA SER A 29 16.51 17.42 -10.58
C SER A 29 16.46 16.34 -11.67
N CYS A 30 16.47 15.07 -11.28
CA CYS A 30 16.26 13.93 -12.18
C CYS A 30 15.92 12.68 -11.38
N PHE A 31 15.38 11.67 -12.07
CA PHE A 31 15.07 10.38 -11.47
C PHE A 31 16.30 9.46 -11.35
N PRO A 32 16.38 8.61 -10.29
CA PRO A 32 17.39 7.58 -10.17
C PRO A 32 17.27 6.54 -11.30
N SER A 33 18.38 5.94 -11.69
CA SER A 33 18.43 4.99 -12.81
C SER A 33 17.56 3.76 -12.58
N SER A 34 17.39 3.33 -11.32
CA SER A 34 16.49 2.22 -10.97
C SER A 34 15.03 2.47 -11.38
N LEU A 35 14.55 3.70 -11.31
CA LEU A 35 13.17 4.04 -11.71
C LEU A 35 13.03 4.33 -13.21
N LYS A 36 14.11 4.49 -13.97
CA LYS A 36 14.08 4.61 -15.43
C LYS A 36 13.93 3.26 -16.14
N GLU A 37 14.19 2.17 -15.44
CA GLU A 37 13.92 0.80 -15.86
C GLU A 37 12.66 0.27 -15.13
N PRO A 38 12.01 -0.81 -15.63
CA PRO A 38 10.90 -1.44 -14.91
C PRO A 38 11.34 -1.88 -13.51
N PHE A 39 10.82 -1.24 -12.48
CA PHE A 39 11.19 -1.44 -11.08
C PHE A 39 9.99 -1.95 -10.27
N LEU A 40 10.17 -3.07 -9.55
CA LEU A 40 9.15 -3.60 -8.64
C LEU A 40 9.28 -2.93 -7.28
N MET A 41 8.30 -2.13 -6.91
CA MET A 41 8.26 -1.41 -5.64
C MET A 41 8.12 -2.38 -4.47
N GLN A 42 9.08 -2.37 -3.54
CA GLN A 42 9.11 -3.28 -2.38
C GLN A 42 8.35 -2.74 -1.15
N GLY A 43 7.82 -1.53 -1.23
CA GLY A 43 7.05 -0.87 -0.18
C GLY A 43 6.11 0.18 -0.78
N LEU A 44 5.62 1.08 0.04
CA LEU A 44 4.88 2.25 -0.43
C LEU A 44 5.84 3.28 -1.00
N GLY A 45 5.54 3.79 -2.19
CA GLY A 45 6.30 4.85 -2.84
C GLY A 45 5.50 6.15 -2.93
N LEU A 46 6.18 7.25 -2.68
CA LEU A 46 5.68 8.62 -2.87
C LEU A 46 6.66 9.39 -3.73
N ILE A 47 6.18 10.02 -4.78
CA ILE A 47 6.96 10.94 -5.61
C ILE A 47 6.20 12.25 -5.68
N VAL A 48 6.73 13.29 -5.05
CA VAL A 48 6.15 14.64 -5.08
C VAL A 48 6.83 15.40 -6.22
N CYS A 49 6.04 15.90 -7.18
CA CYS A 49 6.52 16.76 -8.26
C CYS A 49 6.38 18.23 -7.83
N ARG A 50 7.51 18.91 -7.61
CA ARG A 50 7.55 20.33 -7.24
C ARG A 50 7.54 21.25 -8.46
N GLN A 51 8.28 20.85 -9.50
CA GLN A 51 8.42 21.62 -10.73
C GLN A 51 8.51 20.66 -11.91
N GLY A 52 8.16 21.17 -13.11
CA GLY A 52 8.17 20.36 -14.32
C GLY A 52 7.10 19.30 -14.36
N SER A 53 7.40 18.23 -15.07
CA SER A 53 6.50 17.07 -15.18
C SER A 53 7.27 15.81 -15.56
N PHE A 54 6.65 14.65 -15.34
CA PHE A 54 7.19 13.37 -15.79
C PHE A 54 6.08 12.42 -16.24
N GLN A 55 6.42 11.56 -17.20
CA GLN A 55 5.58 10.46 -17.64
C GLN A 55 6.09 9.14 -17.04
N PHE A 56 5.18 8.29 -16.66
CA PHE A 56 5.50 7.00 -16.05
C PHE A 56 4.54 5.90 -16.50
N SER A 57 4.99 4.67 -16.41
CA SER A 57 4.16 3.47 -16.47
C SER A 57 3.99 2.92 -15.06
N LEU A 58 2.78 2.60 -14.66
CA LEU A 58 2.44 1.91 -13.42
C LEU A 58 1.54 0.72 -13.74
N ASP A 59 2.00 -0.49 -13.47
CA ASP A 59 1.32 -1.74 -13.78
C ASP A 59 0.79 -1.79 -15.23
N ASN A 60 1.66 -1.40 -16.19
CA ASN A 60 1.40 -1.30 -17.62
C ASN A 60 0.39 -0.20 -18.05
N LYS A 61 0.05 0.74 -17.16
CA LYS A 61 -0.76 1.92 -17.48
C LYS A 61 0.13 3.14 -17.50
N CYS A 62 0.13 3.87 -18.63
CA CYS A 62 0.87 5.12 -18.75
C CYS A 62 0.04 6.29 -18.22
N ALA A 63 0.71 7.16 -17.47
CA ALA A 63 0.16 8.39 -16.94
C ALA A 63 1.25 9.45 -16.80
N SER A 64 0.90 10.64 -16.37
CA SER A 64 1.84 11.73 -16.11
C SER A 64 1.53 12.40 -14.77
N ALA A 65 2.56 12.99 -14.18
CA ALA A 65 2.44 13.87 -13.04
C ALA A 65 3.17 15.19 -13.33
N LYS A 66 2.64 16.29 -12.81
CA LYS A 66 3.15 17.66 -13.01
C LYS A 66 3.31 18.38 -11.66
N ALA A 67 3.88 19.57 -11.71
CA ALA A 67 4.05 20.41 -10.52
C ALA A 67 2.78 20.52 -9.67
N GLY A 68 2.90 20.33 -8.36
CA GLY A 68 1.80 20.28 -7.40
C GLY A 68 1.07 18.94 -7.36
N GLU A 69 1.60 17.88 -7.97
CA GLU A 69 1.02 16.55 -7.92
C GLU A 69 1.94 15.55 -7.23
N THR A 70 1.33 14.60 -6.52
CA THR A 70 2.02 13.49 -5.85
C THR A 70 1.61 12.17 -6.49
N LEU A 71 2.58 11.39 -6.95
CA LEU A 71 2.39 10.01 -7.37
C LEU A 71 2.50 9.10 -6.15
N PHE A 72 1.47 8.29 -5.93
CA PHE A 72 1.45 7.24 -4.92
C PHE A 72 1.58 5.86 -5.57
N ILE A 73 2.55 5.07 -5.12
CA ILE A 73 2.88 3.75 -5.67
C ILE A 73 2.65 2.70 -4.57
N HIS A 74 1.84 1.69 -4.88
CA HIS A 74 1.61 0.57 -3.97
C HIS A 74 2.78 -0.42 -3.98
N GLU A 75 2.95 -1.11 -2.85
CA GLU A 75 3.82 -2.29 -2.75
C GLU A 75 3.47 -3.32 -3.83
N GLU A 76 4.47 -3.95 -4.41
CA GLU A 76 4.37 -4.93 -5.50
C GLU A 76 3.85 -4.36 -6.83
N SER A 77 3.78 -3.04 -7.01
CA SER A 77 3.51 -2.42 -8.30
C SER A 77 4.78 -2.26 -9.13
N TRP A 78 4.67 -2.50 -10.43
CA TRP A 78 5.73 -2.20 -11.40
C TRP A 78 5.66 -0.74 -11.80
N VAL A 79 6.72 0.01 -11.55
CA VAL A 79 6.84 1.42 -11.92
C VAL A 79 8.03 1.63 -12.83
N GLN A 80 7.87 2.52 -13.83
CA GLN A 80 8.95 2.98 -14.68
C GLN A 80 8.70 4.43 -15.07
N VAL A 81 9.69 5.29 -14.92
CA VAL A 81 9.68 6.66 -15.43
C VAL A 81 10.12 6.61 -16.89
N LEU A 82 9.25 7.05 -17.77
CA LEU A 82 9.45 6.99 -19.23
C LEU A 82 10.11 8.25 -19.76
N GLN A 83 9.73 9.40 -19.22
CA GLN A 83 10.21 10.71 -19.65
C GLN A 83 10.09 11.72 -18.51
N GLU A 84 11.02 12.66 -18.44
CA GLU A 84 11.02 13.80 -17.51
C GLU A 84 11.36 15.09 -18.24
N THR A 85 10.85 16.23 -17.77
CA THR A 85 11.21 17.55 -18.32
C THR A 85 12.56 18.01 -17.76
N GLU A 86 13.27 18.89 -18.48
CA GLU A 86 14.59 19.38 -18.06
C GLU A 86 14.56 20.17 -16.75
N ASP A 87 13.42 20.76 -16.42
CA ASP A 87 13.17 21.55 -15.22
C ASP A 87 12.54 20.73 -14.09
N VAL A 88 12.54 19.39 -14.16
CA VAL A 88 11.89 18.56 -13.15
C VAL A 88 12.55 18.71 -11.78
N GLU A 89 11.73 18.98 -10.78
CA GLU A 89 12.09 18.90 -9.37
C GLU A 89 11.17 17.94 -8.63
N ILE A 90 11.75 16.92 -8.02
CA ILE A 90 11.02 15.84 -7.34
C ILE A 90 11.58 15.54 -5.96
N LEU A 91 10.72 15.02 -5.08
CA LEU A 91 11.13 14.32 -3.86
C LEU A 91 10.61 12.90 -3.93
N ILE A 92 11.41 11.97 -3.47
CA ILE A 92 11.07 10.54 -3.47
C ILE A 92 11.20 10.00 -2.05
N LEU A 93 10.17 9.28 -1.60
CA LEU A 93 10.18 8.48 -0.39
C LEU A 93 9.57 7.11 -0.69
N ALA A 94 10.29 6.06 -0.37
CA ALA A 94 9.74 4.71 -0.37
C ALA A 94 9.98 4.06 0.99
N TYR A 95 8.97 3.35 1.53
CA TYR A 95 9.08 2.70 2.82
C TYR A 95 8.25 1.43 2.91
N GLN A 96 8.74 0.46 3.64
CA GLN A 96 8.03 -0.77 3.91
C GLN A 96 7.01 -0.57 5.05
N ILE A 97 5.85 -1.22 4.96
CA ILE A 97 4.81 -1.17 5.99
C ILE A 97 5.18 -2.03 7.20
N GLU A 98 6.03 -3.03 7.02
CA GLU A 98 6.39 -4.01 8.05
C GLU A 98 6.81 -3.37 9.39
N PRO A 99 7.67 -2.32 9.42
CA PRO A 99 8.10 -1.67 10.66
C PRO A 99 6.98 -0.99 11.45
N ILE A 100 5.86 -0.63 10.79
CA ILE A 100 4.71 0.05 11.41
C ILE A 100 3.47 -0.84 11.49
N ARG A 101 3.55 -2.07 11.02
CA ARG A 101 2.41 -3.01 10.89
C ARG A 101 1.69 -3.23 12.23
N ASP A 102 2.43 -3.37 13.31
CA ASP A 102 1.88 -3.68 14.64
C ASP A 102 1.15 -2.49 15.28
N ILE A 103 1.45 -1.28 14.83
CA ILE A 103 0.86 -0.03 15.35
C ILE A 103 -0.12 0.63 14.39
N ILE A 104 -0.20 0.14 13.16
CA ILE A 104 -1.13 0.65 12.15
C ILE A 104 -2.56 0.18 12.46
N GLY A 105 -3.50 1.12 12.53
CA GLY A 105 -4.89 0.80 12.81
C GLY A 105 -5.62 0.16 11.61
N ASN A 106 -6.64 -0.65 11.90
CA ASN A 106 -7.45 -1.34 10.89
C ASN A 106 -8.01 -0.40 9.81
N SER A 107 -8.36 0.82 10.17
CA SER A 107 -8.88 1.82 9.22
C SER A 107 -7.87 2.18 8.13
N VAL A 108 -6.58 2.27 8.48
CA VAL A 108 -5.50 2.54 7.51
C VAL A 108 -5.28 1.33 6.62
N VAL A 109 -5.24 0.13 7.20
CA VAL A 109 -5.13 -1.12 6.44
C VAL A 109 -6.29 -1.26 5.45
N SER A 110 -7.51 -0.95 5.89
CA SER A 110 -8.70 -0.97 5.05
C SER A 110 -8.60 0.02 3.90
N MET A 111 -8.13 1.24 4.16
CA MET A 111 -7.99 2.28 3.14
C MET A 111 -6.89 1.92 2.13
N TYR A 112 -5.77 1.40 2.60
CA TYR A 112 -4.71 0.87 1.74
C TYR A 112 -5.21 -0.27 0.84
N MET A 113 -5.97 -1.21 1.40
CA MET A 113 -6.57 -2.29 0.62
C MET A 113 -7.58 -1.78 -0.39
N TYR A 114 -8.38 -0.79 -0.01
CA TYR A 114 -9.31 -0.13 -0.93
C TYR A 114 -8.55 0.50 -2.11
N SER A 115 -7.51 1.28 -1.86
CA SER A 115 -6.73 1.93 -2.92
C SER A 115 -6.06 0.93 -3.87
N LYS A 116 -5.57 -0.20 -3.35
CA LYS A 116 -4.98 -1.29 -4.14
C LYS A 116 -6.04 -2.03 -4.99
N LEU A 117 -7.27 -2.10 -4.52
CA LEU A 117 -8.38 -2.78 -5.21
C LEU A 117 -9.11 -1.89 -6.22
N THR A 118 -8.89 -0.58 -6.18
CA THR A 118 -9.53 0.40 -7.07
C THR A 118 -8.49 1.19 -7.87
N PRO A 119 -7.74 0.54 -8.78
CA PRO A 119 -6.65 1.18 -9.53
C PRO A 119 -7.10 2.29 -10.48
N GLU A 120 -8.40 2.41 -10.75
CA GLU A 120 -8.98 3.50 -11.54
C GLU A 120 -9.04 4.85 -10.81
N LEU A 121 -8.97 4.82 -9.48
CA LEU A 121 -8.74 6.03 -8.70
C LEU A 121 -7.28 6.41 -8.87
N SER A 122 -7.06 7.43 -9.68
CA SER A 122 -5.76 7.98 -10.08
C SER A 122 -4.68 7.84 -8.99
N CYS A 123 -3.58 7.19 -9.32
CA CYS A 123 -2.39 7.14 -8.47
C CYS A 123 -1.72 8.53 -8.35
N VAL A 124 -2.09 9.49 -9.19
CA VAL A 124 -1.61 10.87 -9.17
C VAL A 124 -2.63 11.77 -8.49
N TRP A 125 -2.18 12.51 -7.48
CA TRP A 125 -3.03 13.37 -6.67
C TRP A 125 -2.55 14.82 -6.71
N ASN A 126 -3.44 15.71 -7.14
CA ASN A 126 -3.35 17.12 -6.79
C ASN A 126 -4.19 17.31 -5.52
N THR A 127 -3.53 17.47 -4.41
CA THR A 127 -4.18 17.50 -3.10
C THR A 127 -4.27 18.91 -2.54
N GLY A 128 -3.44 19.84 -3.03
CA GLY A 128 -3.18 21.13 -2.38
C GLY A 128 -2.46 20.97 -1.02
N GLU A 129 -1.96 19.75 -0.71
CA GLU A 129 -1.32 19.41 0.54
C GLU A 129 0.11 18.88 0.35
N GLU A 130 0.71 19.15 -0.81
CA GLU A 130 2.07 18.72 -1.16
C GLU A 130 3.08 19.27 -0.13
N ASP A 131 2.90 20.51 0.31
CA ASP A 131 3.74 21.14 1.33
C ASP A 131 3.68 20.39 2.67
N GLU A 132 2.52 19.84 3.03
CA GLU A 132 2.41 19.05 4.26
C GLU A 132 3.08 17.69 4.11
N ILE A 133 2.92 17.02 2.96
CA ILE A 133 3.61 15.76 2.66
C ILE A 133 5.13 15.97 2.70
N MET A 134 5.62 17.05 2.08
CA MET A 134 7.04 17.40 2.07
C MET A 134 7.59 17.68 3.47
N LYS A 135 6.79 18.26 4.38
CA LYS A 135 7.21 18.44 5.81
C LYS A 135 7.43 17.10 6.49
N TYR A 136 6.54 16.11 6.28
CA TYR A 136 6.75 14.76 6.81
C TYR A 136 8.01 14.12 6.21
N MET A 137 8.25 14.26 4.92
CA MET A 137 9.45 13.74 4.26
C MET A 137 10.71 14.37 4.86
N SER A 138 10.74 15.69 5.03
CA SER A 138 11.85 16.41 5.65
C SER A 138 12.12 15.99 7.10
N LEU A 139 11.07 15.73 7.90
CA LEU A 139 11.23 15.21 9.26
C LEU A 139 11.80 13.79 9.26
N ILE A 140 11.33 12.94 8.35
CA ILE A 140 11.88 11.58 8.18
C ILE A 140 13.34 11.64 7.78
N ASP A 141 13.73 12.52 6.84
CA ASP A 141 15.11 12.71 6.41
C ASP A 141 16.01 13.13 7.59
N SER A 142 15.55 14.08 8.40
CA SER A 142 16.31 14.55 9.56
C SER A 142 16.58 13.44 10.59
N VAL A 143 15.63 12.53 10.78
CA VAL A 143 15.80 11.39 11.70
C VAL A 143 16.68 10.29 11.08
N LEU A 144 16.66 10.13 9.76
CA LEU A 144 17.53 9.18 9.04
C LEU A 144 19.01 9.60 9.08
N GLU A 145 19.30 10.90 9.24
CA GLU A 145 20.66 11.46 9.39
C GLU A 145 21.21 11.36 10.83
N MET A 146 20.34 11.04 11.82
CA MET A 146 20.76 10.88 13.21
C MET A 146 21.48 9.55 13.43
N GLU A 147 22.30 9.47 14.48
CA GLU A 147 22.84 8.20 14.95
C GLU A 147 21.71 7.23 15.33
N GLU A 148 21.87 5.97 14.91
CA GLU A 148 20.88 4.94 15.19
C GLU A 148 20.78 4.67 16.69
N SER A 149 19.60 4.86 17.25
CA SER A 149 19.25 4.61 18.63
C SER A 149 17.85 4.03 18.73
N VAL A 150 17.51 3.46 19.89
CA VAL A 150 16.13 2.98 20.13
C VAL A 150 15.13 4.11 19.93
N PHE A 151 15.46 5.34 20.35
CA PHE A 151 14.57 6.49 20.22
C PHE A 151 14.41 6.92 18.76
N SER A 152 15.50 7.04 17.99
CA SER A 152 15.43 7.41 16.56
C SER A 152 14.67 6.36 15.73
N LEU A 153 14.79 5.07 16.04
CA LEU A 153 14.02 4.01 15.40
C LEU A 153 12.52 4.12 15.69
N TYR A 154 12.13 4.42 16.93
CA TYR A 154 10.72 4.65 17.27
C TYR A 154 10.17 5.93 16.63
N GLU A 155 10.94 7.00 16.61
CA GLU A 155 10.56 8.25 15.95
C GLU A 155 10.33 8.05 14.45
N GLN A 156 11.21 7.34 13.75
CA GLN A 156 11.01 6.95 12.35
C GLN A 156 9.68 6.22 12.15
N LYS A 157 9.36 5.23 12.99
CA LYS A 157 8.10 4.49 12.93
C LYS A 157 6.88 5.40 13.14
N LEU A 158 6.94 6.31 14.10
CA LEU A 158 5.84 7.23 14.38
C LEU A 158 5.63 8.24 13.25
N LEU A 159 6.70 8.76 12.64
CA LEU A 159 6.63 9.66 11.49
C LEU A 159 6.06 8.96 10.26
N LEU A 160 6.51 7.73 9.97
CA LEU A 160 5.94 6.93 8.88
C LEU A 160 4.47 6.61 9.12
N LEU A 161 4.10 6.30 10.36
CA LEU A 161 2.69 6.08 10.72
C LEU A 161 1.86 7.35 10.51
N ALA A 162 2.34 8.49 10.99
CA ALA A 162 1.66 9.78 10.84
C ALA A 162 1.50 10.16 9.36
N LEU A 163 2.54 9.99 8.54
CA LEU A 163 2.48 10.19 7.08
C LEU A 163 1.45 9.25 6.44
N THR A 164 1.45 7.97 6.83
CA THR A 164 0.48 6.99 6.30
C THR A 164 -0.96 7.40 6.62
N TYR A 165 -1.24 7.88 7.84
CA TYR A 165 -2.56 8.42 8.21
C TYR A 165 -2.91 9.68 7.41
N ARG A 166 -1.94 10.57 7.15
CA ARG A 166 -2.15 11.76 6.31
C ARG A 166 -2.52 11.35 4.88
N ILE A 167 -1.80 10.43 4.27
CA ILE A 167 -2.09 9.88 2.94
C ILE A 167 -3.51 9.28 2.90
N CYS A 168 -3.87 8.47 3.88
CA CYS A 168 -5.22 7.90 3.98
C CYS A 168 -6.30 8.97 4.12
N SER A 169 -6.05 10.05 4.88
CA SER A 169 -6.98 11.18 5.02
C SER A 169 -7.20 11.89 3.69
N VAL A 170 -6.12 12.19 2.95
CA VAL A 170 -6.16 12.79 1.62
C VAL A 170 -6.95 11.91 0.65
N TYR A 171 -6.64 10.62 0.61
CA TYR A 171 -7.32 9.64 -0.22
C TYR A 171 -8.81 9.55 0.10
N ASN A 172 -9.18 9.53 1.39
CA ASN A 172 -10.58 9.47 1.82
C ASN A 172 -11.37 10.72 1.37
N ARG A 173 -10.78 11.92 1.47
CA ARG A 173 -11.42 13.15 0.97
C ARG A 173 -11.65 13.08 -0.54
N LYS A 174 -10.66 12.59 -1.29
CA LYS A 174 -10.79 12.43 -2.74
C LYS A 174 -11.89 11.45 -3.13
N LEU A 175 -12.01 10.34 -2.38
CA LEU A 175 -13.11 9.37 -2.54
C LEU A 175 -14.48 10.01 -2.31
N ILE A 176 -14.61 10.83 -1.26
CA ILE A 176 -15.86 11.51 -0.94
C ILE A 176 -16.21 12.50 -2.05
N SER A 177 -15.23 13.27 -2.55
CA SER A 177 -15.44 14.25 -3.63
C SER A 177 -15.82 13.57 -4.95
N ALA A 178 -15.10 12.52 -5.36
CA ALA A 178 -15.42 11.74 -6.55
C ALA A 178 -16.79 11.04 -6.43
N GLY A 179 -17.18 10.68 -5.21
CA GLY A 179 -18.43 10.04 -4.94
C GLY A 179 -19.65 10.96 -5.07
N GLN A 180 -19.51 12.25 -4.91
CA GLN A 180 -20.59 13.22 -5.14
C GLN A 180 -20.94 13.37 -6.63
N GLU A 181 -20.00 13.11 -7.52
CA GLU A 181 -20.22 13.24 -8.97
C GLU A 181 -20.75 11.96 -9.66
N THR A 182 -20.40 10.76 -9.21
CA THR A 182 -20.71 9.51 -9.96
C THR A 182 -21.04 8.25 -9.16
N GLY A 183 -21.22 8.28 -7.83
CA GLY A 183 -21.49 7.03 -7.11
C GLY A 183 -21.20 7.02 -5.60
N GLY A 184 -21.29 8.13 -4.92
CA GLY A 184 -20.87 8.33 -3.52
C GLY A 184 -21.34 7.25 -2.56
N ARG A 185 -22.62 6.86 -2.64
CA ARG A 185 -23.19 5.83 -1.76
C ARG A 185 -22.59 4.44 -2.00
N LYS A 186 -22.26 4.09 -3.25
CA LYS A 186 -21.66 2.78 -3.57
C LYS A 186 -20.23 2.68 -3.03
N ASN A 187 -19.44 3.73 -3.20
CA ASN A 187 -18.07 3.80 -2.70
C ASN A 187 -18.05 3.81 -1.16
N GLU A 188 -18.95 4.55 -0.52
CA GLU A 188 -19.08 4.55 0.95
C GLU A 188 -19.42 3.15 1.49
N ILE A 189 -20.38 2.46 0.87
CA ILE A 189 -20.71 1.06 1.22
C ILE A 189 -19.50 0.16 1.06
N PHE A 190 -18.74 0.31 -0.03
CA PHE A 190 -17.57 -0.52 -0.28
C PHE A 190 -16.46 -0.26 0.73
N VAL A 191 -16.17 1.00 1.09
CA VAL A 191 -15.20 1.33 2.16
C VAL A 191 -15.62 0.67 3.48
N ARG A 192 -16.90 0.79 3.86
CA ARG A 192 -17.43 0.12 5.07
C ARG A 192 -17.32 -1.40 4.98
N LEU A 193 -17.55 -1.99 3.81
CA LEU A 193 -17.36 -3.43 3.58
C LEU A 193 -15.91 -3.83 3.85
N ILE A 194 -14.91 -3.11 3.29
CA ILE A 194 -13.52 -3.42 3.52
C ILE A 194 -13.15 -3.30 5.01
N GLN A 195 -13.65 -2.27 5.70
CA GLN A 195 -13.45 -2.12 7.16
C GLN A 195 -14.02 -3.30 7.95
N LEU A 196 -15.23 -3.75 7.61
CA LEU A 196 -15.84 -4.91 8.24
C LEU A 196 -15.06 -6.19 7.94
N ILE A 197 -14.58 -6.37 6.71
CA ILE A 197 -13.74 -7.52 6.36
C ILE A 197 -12.48 -7.52 7.22
N GLU A 198 -11.73 -6.39 7.31
CA GLU A 198 -10.53 -6.31 8.13
C GLU A 198 -10.79 -6.57 9.61
N GLN A 199 -11.98 -6.22 10.11
CA GLN A 199 -12.35 -6.45 11.49
C GLN A 199 -12.74 -7.92 11.78
N TYR A 200 -13.38 -8.60 10.83
CA TYR A 200 -14.07 -9.87 11.12
C TYR A 200 -13.60 -11.07 10.28
N TYR A 201 -12.70 -10.91 9.29
CA TYR A 201 -12.30 -12.01 8.36
C TYR A 201 -11.74 -13.25 9.06
N MET A 202 -11.23 -13.14 10.28
CA MET A 202 -10.72 -14.28 11.03
C MET A 202 -11.84 -15.15 11.61
N GLN A 203 -12.97 -14.56 11.99
CA GLN A 203 -14.12 -15.23 12.61
C GLN A 203 -15.23 -15.52 11.60
N GLU A 204 -15.46 -14.56 10.67
CA GLU A 204 -16.62 -14.56 9.79
C GLU A 204 -16.22 -14.62 8.32
N ARG A 205 -16.80 -15.57 7.59
CA ARG A 205 -16.50 -15.81 6.16
C ARG A 205 -17.72 -15.70 5.27
N SER A 206 -18.92 -15.68 5.84
CA SER A 206 -20.18 -15.66 5.09
C SER A 206 -20.47 -14.27 4.56
N VAL A 207 -20.97 -14.20 3.33
CA VAL A 207 -21.39 -12.92 2.72
C VAL A 207 -22.58 -12.34 3.45
N GLU A 208 -23.46 -13.21 3.99
CA GLU A 208 -24.65 -12.87 4.76
C GLU A 208 -24.29 -11.98 5.96
N PHE A 209 -23.26 -12.36 6.72
CA PHE A 209 -22.80 -11.58 7.87
C PHE A 209 -22.46 -10.13 7.49
N TYR A 210 -21.68 -9.94 6.43
CA TYR A 210 -21.29 -8.59 5.98
C TYR A 210 -22.46 -7.81 5.42
N ALA A 211 -23.36 -8.49 4.73
CA ALA A 211 -24.57 -7.90 4.17
C ALA A 211 -25.54 -7.42 5.27
N ASP A 212 -25.74 -8.22 6.31
CA ASP A 212 -26.55 -7.87 7.47
C ASP A 212 -26.00 -6.67 8.23
N LYS A 213 -24.67 -6.62 8.44
CA LYS A 213 -23.99 -5.46 9.07
C LYS A 213 -24.16 -4.16 8.29
N LEU A 214 -24.33 -4.25 6.97
CA LEU A 214 -24.54 -3.10 6.09
C LEU A 214 -26.01 -2.85 5.75
N CYS A 215 -26.94 -3.63 6.30
CA CYS A 215 -28.36 -3.59 5.99
C CYS A 215 -28.67 -3.74 4.48
N LEU A 216 -27.95 -4.66 3.81
CA LEU A 216 -28.06 -4.94 2.37
C LEU A 216 -28.32 -6.41 2.11
N SER A 217 -28.83 -6.74 0.91
CA SER A 217 -28.91 -8.15 0.51
C SER A 217 -27.51 -8.67 0.09
N PRO A 218 -27.21 -9.96 0.36
CA PRO A 218 -25.95 -10.58 -0.04
C PRO A 218 -25.68 -10.48 -1.56
N LYS A 219 -26.74 -10.64 -2.37
CA LYS A 219 -26.67 -10.50 -3.81
C LYS A 219 -26.27 -9.11 -4.25
N TYR A 220 -26.88 -8.07 -3.66
CA TYR A 220 -26.56 -6.68 -3.98
C TYR A 220 -25.13 -6.35 -3.56
N LEU A 221 -24.73 -6.71 -2.33
CA LEU A 221 -23.38 -6.43 -1.81
C LEU A 221 -22.29 -7.08 -2.66
N SER A 222 -22.49 -8.35 -3.09
CA SER A 222 -21.54 -9.06 -3.96
C SER A 222 -21.46 -8.42 -5.35
N ALA A 223 -22.60 -8.02 -5.93
CA ALA A 223 -22.63 -7.34 -7.22
C ALA A 223 -21.95 -5.97 -7.16
N LEU A 224 -22.20 -5.20 -6.09
CA LEU A 224 -21.56 -3.91 -5.82
C LEU A 224 -20.05 -4.09 -5.70
N SER A 225 -19.57 -4.99 -4.86
CA SER A 225 -18.16 -5.29 -4.70
C SER A 225 -17.50 -5.63 -6.05
N LYS A 226 -18.10 -6.54 -6.81
CA LYS A 226 -17.59 -6.95 -8.12
C LYS A 226 -17.56 -5.80 -9.13
N SER A 227 -18.54 -4.88 -9.08
CA SER A 227 -18.57 -3.71 -9.96
C SER A 227 -17.49 -2.68 -9.66
N ILE A 228 -17.05 -2.56 -8.40
CA ILE A 228 -16.05 -1.58 -7.97
C ILE A 228 -14.63 -2.12 -8.13
N CYS A 229 -14.37 -3.36 -7.70
CA CYS A 229 -13.01 -3.89 -7.63
C CYS A 229 -12.79 -5.20 -8.39
N GLY A 230 -13.80 -5.72 -9.10
CA GLY A 230 -13.72 -6.98 -9.84
C GLY A 230 -13.84 -8.24 -8.96
N TYR A 231 -13.88 -8.11 -7.62
CA TYR A 231 -13.95 -9.25 -6.68
C TYR A 231 -15.29 -9.29 -5.95
N THR A 232 -15.79 -10.51 -5.71
CA THR A 232 -16.93 -10.75 -4.81
C THR A 232 -16.49 -10.55 -3.35
N VAL A 233 -17.47 -10.36 -2.45
CA VAL A 233 -17.20 -10.24 -1.00
C VAL A 233 -16.43 -11.44 -0.46
N GLN A 234 -16.80 -12.66 -0.89
CA GLN A 234 -16.12 -13.88 -0.45
C GLN A 234 -14.66 -13.94 -0.91
N GLU A 235 -14.36 -13.50 -2.14
CA GLU A 235 -12.99 -13.40 -2.64
C GLU A 235 -12.17 -12.39 -1.85
N LEU A 236 -12.77 -11.25 -1.46
CA LEU A 236 -12.10 -10.25 -0.62
C LEU A 236 -11.78 -10.81 0.77
N VAL A 237 -12.71 -11.52 1.41
CA VAL A 237 -12.48 -12.20 2.68
C VAL A 237 -11.35 -13.22 2.56
N PHE A 238 -11.34 -14.04 1.50
CA PHE A 238 -10.29 -15.02 1.27
C PHE A 238 -8.93 -14.37 1.04
N LYS A 239 -8.87 -13.24 0.32
CA LYS A 239 -7.63 -12.45 0.16
C LYS A 239 -7.12 -11.93 1.51
N ALA A 240 -7.99 -11.45 2.40
CA ALA A 240 -7.61 -11.01 3.74
C ALA A 240 -7.03 -12.16 4.59
N ILE A 241 -7.68 -13.35 4.56
CA ILE A 241 -7.19 -14.55 5.23
C ILE A 241 -5.81 -14.95 4.70
N ILE A 242 -5.63 -15.05 3.39
CA ILE A 242 -4.37 -15.45 2.75
C ILE A 242 -3.25 -14.47 3.10
N ARG A 243 -3.48 -13.16 3.04
CA ARG A 243 -2.52 -12.13 3.43
C ARG A 243 -2.01 -12.37 4.87
N LYS A 244 -2.92 -12.57 5.81
CA LYS A 244 -2.54 -12.83 7.21
C LYS A 244 -1.83 -14.18 7.37
N CYS A 245 -2.25 -15.21 6.63
CA CYS A 245 -1.56 -16.51 6.61
C CYS A 245 -0.11 -16.37 6.14
N ILE A 246 0.13 -15.63 5.06
CA ILE A 246 1.46 -15.35 4.54
C ILE A 246 2.30 -14.63 5.60
N SER A 247 1.76 -13.59 6.23
CA SER A 247 2.43 -12.88 7.31
C SER A 247 2.83 -13.81 8.46
N LEU A 248 1.94 -14.70 8.91
CA LEU A 248 2.26 -15.67 9.97
C LEU A 248 3.31 -16.70 9.53
N LEU A 249 3.24 -17.16 8.27
CA LEU A 249 4.22 -18.10 7.73
C LEU A 249 5.62 -17.50 7.63
N LYS A 250 5.73 -16.20 7.32
CA LYS A 250 7.00 -15.46 7.20
C LYS A 250 7.59 -15.09 8.54
N ASN A 251 6.76 -14.53 9.43
CA ASN A 251 7.21 -13.76 10.59
C ASN A 251 7.09 -14.51 11.90
N THR A 252 6.64 -15.79 11.90
CA THR A 252 6.48 -16.58 13.11
C THR A 252 6.99 -18.01 12.95
N GLN A 253 7.34 -18.65 14.09
CA GLN A 253 7.69 -20.06 14.15
C GLN A 253 6.46 -20.99 14.33
N LYS A 254 5.23 -20.43 14.26
CA LYS A 254 4.00 -21.21 14.40
C LYS A 254 3.95 -22.34 13.38
N ASN A 255 3.61 -23.54 13.82
CA ASN A 255 3.39 -24.65 12.90
C ASN A 255 2.08 -24.49 12.12
N ILE A 256 1.89 -25.30 11.07
CA ILE A 256 0.73 -25.19 10.18
C ILE A 256 -0.58 -25.45 10.91
N GLN A 257 -0.58 -26.33 11.92
CA GLN A 257 -1.75 -26.62 12.74
C GLN A 257 -2.15 -25.42 13.61
N GLU A 258 -1.16 -24.76 14.23
CA GLU A 258 -1.40 -23.55 15.04
C GLU A 258 -1.98 -22.42 14.20
N ILE A 259 -1.43 -22.19 12.99
CA ILE A 259 -1.97 -21.21 12.05
C ILE A 259 -3.40 -21.59 11.64
N SER A 260 -3.64 -22.86 11.30
CA SER A 260 -4.97 -23.37 10.98
C SER A 260 -6.00 -23.07 12.06
N ASN A 261 -5.61 -23.30 13.32
CA ASN A 261 -6.47 -23.07 14.49
C ASN A 261 -6.81 -21.59 14.70
N GLU A 262 -5.86 -20.68 14.47
CA GLU A 262 -6.12 -19.23 14.57
C GLU A 262 -7.22 -18.73 13.63
N PHE A 263 -7.33 -19.36 12.46
CA PHE A 263 -8.38 -19.03 11.50
C PHE A 263 -9.63 -19.89 11.67
N GLY A 264 -9.73 -20.69 12.73
CA GLY A 264 -10.91 -21.54 12.99
C GLY A 264 -11.15 -22.57 11.90
N PHE A 265 -10.12 -23.05 11.20
CA PHE A 265 -10.27 -24.21 10.33
C PHE A 265 -10.39 -25.48 11.15
N THR A 266 -11.25 -26.40 10.70
CA THR A 266 -11.50 -27.66 11.40
C THR A 266 -10.25 -28.53 11.59
N ASN A 267 -9.28 -28.43 10.67
CA ASN A 267 -8.00 -29.11 10.74
C ASN A 267 -6.99 -28.51 9.73
N ALA A 268 -5.70 -28.86 9.92
CA ALA A 268 -4.62 -28.39 9.05
C ALA A 268 -4.76 -28.87 7.59
N SER A 269 -5.38 -30.02 7.34
CA SER A 269 -5.58 -30.54 5.99
C SER A 269 -6.56 -29.67 5.18
N TYR A 270 -7.65 -29.26 5.82
CA TYR A 270 -8.62 -28.36 5.20
C TYR A 270 -8.02 -26.97 4.95
N PHE A 271 -7.27 -26.44 5.92
CA PHE A 271 -6.49 -25.23 5.73
C PHE A 271 -5.48 -25.36 4.57
N GLY A 272 -4.74 -26.46 4.51
CA GLY A 272 -3.77 -26.72 3.46
C GLY A 272 -4.41 -26.74 2.06
N THR A 273 -5.59 -27.37 1.94
CA THR A 273 -6.37 -27.38 0.70
C THR A 273 -6.84 -25.97 0.31
N PHE A 274 -7.38 -25.22 1.28
CA PHE A 274 -7.80 -23.83 1.08
C PHE A 274 -6.62 -22.96 0.60
N PHE A 275 -5.49 -23.00 1.32
CA PHE A 275 -4.30 -22.22 0.99
C PHE A 275 -3.76 -22.60 -0.41
N LYS A 276 -3.65 -23.90 -0.71
CA LYS A 276 -3.19 -24.38 -2.01
C LYS A 276 -4.09 -23.92 -3.14
N LYS A 277 -5.42 -23.92 -2.94
CA LYS A 277 -6.37 -23.40 -3.92
C LYS A 277 -6.15 -21.93 -4.25
N GLN A 278 -5.77 -21.12 -3.25
CA GLN A 278 -5.57 -19.69 -3.42
C GLN A 278 -4.16 -19.34 -3.94
N MET A 279 -3.14 -20.09 -3.53
CA MET A 279 -1.72 -19.77 -3.75
C MET A 279 -1.00 -20.70 -4.74
N GLY A 280 -1.67 -21.74 -5.23
CA GLY A 280 -1.08 -22.73 -6.12
C GLY A 280 -0.17 -23.76 -5.43
N MET A 281 0.28 -23.51 -4.19
CA MET A 281 1.17 -24.39 -3.42
C MET A 281 0.71 -24.51 -1.96
N SER A 282 1.17 -25.57 -1.26
CA SER A 282 0.80 -25.80 0.14
C SER A 282 1.48 -24.77 1.08
N PRO A 283 0.92 -24.50 2.28
CA PRO A 283 1.54 -23.63 3.28
C PRO A 283 2.97 -24.03 3.63
N GLN A 284 3.23 -25.35 3.70
CA GLN A 284 4.54 -25.88 4.01
C GLN A 284 5.56 -25.69 2.88
N GLN A 285 5.12 -25.83 1.62
CA GLN A 285 5.94 -25.50 0.44
C GLN A 285 6.22 -24.00 0.40
N TYR A 286 5.21 -23.18 0.66
CA TYR A 286 5.37 -21.72 0.71
C TYR A 286 6.44 -21.32 1.74
N ARG A 287 6.36 -21.86 2.98
CA ARG A 287 7.35 -21.56 4.04
C ARG A 287 8.77 -22.03 3.69
N ARG A 288 8.92 -23.13 2.94
CA ARG A 288 10.26 -23.60 2.52
C ARG A 288 10.89 -22.75 1.43
N ASN A 289 10.08 -21.99 0.70
CA ASN A 289 10.52 -21.14 -0.40
C ASN A 289 10.76 -19.68 0.04
N LEU A 290 10.60 -19.38 1.33
CA LEU A 290 10.94 -18.10 1.94
C LEU A 290 12.42 -18.04 2.31
#